data_a86bdc4b7c201f382b6f856effb3ff35
#
_entry.id   a86bdc4b7c201f382b6f856effb3ff35
#
_cell.length_a   1.000
_cell.length_b   1.000
_cell.length_c   1.000
_cell.angle_alpha   90.00
_cell.angle_beta   90.00
_cell.angle_gamma   90.00
#
_symmetry.space_group_name_H-M   'P 1'
#
loop_
_entity.id
_entity.type
_entity.pdbx_description
1 polymer ?
#
loop_
_entity_poly.entity_id
_entity_poly.type
_entity_poly.pdbx_seq_one_letter_code
_entity_poly.pdbx_strand_id
1 'polypeptide(L)'
;MSTDIVAQFADSALESVDSCTRITPDEFESTLSDLVIEPAVGAPLPSESVSLDGTVVDTEPSVEALGSAETGVTQAGTAIAEYGSITVESRPGGDELVSLYPPRHIVVVDASDIVPDTKAAFERFETAVRDARENDTPGASRVLATGSSATADMGELVYGVHGPKEVHIVVIES
;
A
#
# COMPACT_ATOMS: atom_id res chain seq x y z
N MET A 1 -23.80 16.54 6.14
CA MET A 1 -23.40 15.24 6.69
C MET A 1 -21.97 15.02 6.28
N SER A 2 -21.03 14.92 7.22
CA SER A 2 -19.65 14.58 6.88
C SER A 2 -19.67 13.14 6.38
N THR A 3 -19.33 12.93 5.11
CA THR A 3 -19.17 11.58 4.58
C THR A 3 -17.96 10.99 5.31
N ASP A 4 -18.11 9.79 5.85
CA ASP A 4 -16.98 9.05 6.42
C ASP A 4 -15.99 8.76 5.27
N ILE A 5 -14.89 9.51 5.25
CA ILE A 5 -13.89 9.42 4.17
C ILE A 5 -13.26 8.03 4.10
N VAL A 6 -13.13 7.34 5.22
CA VAL A 6 -12.61 5.97 5.29
C VAL A 6 -13.58 5.01 4.62
N ALA A 7 -14.89 5.16 4.90
CA ALA A 7 -15.92 4.35 4.24
C ALA A 7 -15.93 4.61 2.73
N GLN A 8 -15.87 5.89 2.30
CA GLN A 8 -15.79 6.24 0.89
C GLN A 8 -14.57 5.60 0.22
N PHE A 9 -13.40 5.68 0.86
CA PHE A 9 -12.18 5.04 0.35
C PHE A 9 -12.36 3.53 0.20
N ALA A 10 -12.87 2.86 1.24
CA ALA A 10 -13.06 1.42 1.22
C ALA A 10 -14.02 0.98 0.10
N ASP A 11 -15.14 1.69 -0.07
CA ASP A 11 -16.12 1.42 -1.14
C ASP A 11 -15.49 1.56 -2.53
N SER A 12 -14.74 2.65 -2.77
CA SER A 12 -14.06 2.88 -4.05
C SER A 12 -12.95 1.86 -4.31
N ALA A 13 -12.18 1.51 -3.28
CA ALA A 13 -11.09 0.54 -3.40
C ALA A 13 -11.60 -0.86 -3.77
N LEU A 14 -12.73 -1.29 -3.18
CA LEU A 14 -13.34 -2.60 -3.45
C LEU A 14 -13.78 -2.80 -4.91
N GLU A 15 -13.84 -1.75 -5.72
CA GLU A 15 -14.09 -1.88 -7.16
C GLU A 15 -12.90 -2.49 -7.93
N SER A 16 -11.69 -2.49 -7.34
CA SER A 16 -10.45 -2.87 -8.03
C SER A 16 -9.48 -3.71 -7.21
N VAL A 17 -9.73 -3.93 -5.92
CA VAL A 17 -8.91 -4.77 -5.03
C VAL A 17 -9.71 -5.98 -4.53
N ASP A 18 -8.99 -7.01 -4.05
CA ASP A 18 -9.60 -8.25 -3.55
C ASP A 18 -10.25 -8.08 -2.17
N SER A 19 -9.69 -7.22 -1.32
CA SER A 19 -10.31 -6.83 -0.06
C SER A 19 -9.84 -5.45 0.42
N CYS A 20 -10.72 -4.77 1.16
CA CYS A 20 -10.39 -3.57 1.93
C CYS A 20 -11.04 -3.71 3.31
N THR A 21 -10.20 -3.88 4.33
CA THR A 21 -10.64 -4.16 5.71
C THR A 21 -10.26 -2.99 6.61
N ARG A 22 -11.20 -2.54 7.44
CA ARG A 22 -11.00 -1.49 8.45
C ARG A 22 -10.80 -2.15 9.80
N ILE A 23 -9.73 -1.82 10.48
CA ILE A 23 -9.36 -2.42 11.77
C ILE A 23 -8.79 -1.40 12.73
N THR A 24 -8.77 -1.75 14.00
CA THR A 24 -7.98 -1.05 15.02
C THR A 24 -6.53 -1.57 15.03
N PRO A 25 -5.55 -0.82 15.59
CA PRO A 25 -4.17 -1.29 15.69
C PRO A 25 -4.03 -2.66 16.39
N ASP A 26 -4.83 -2.93 17.40
CA ASP A 26 -4.77 -4.18 18.17
C ASP A 26 -5.18 -5.42 17.34
N GLU A 27 -5.89 -5.23 16.24
CA GLU A 27 -6.33 -6.30 15.34
C GLU A 27 -5.32 -6.56 14.20
N PHE A 28 -4.28 -5.72 14.08
CA PHE A 28 -3.36 -5.75 12.93
C PHE A 28 -2.65 -7.08 12.77
N GLU A 29 -2.04 -7.60 13.83
CA GLU A 29 -1.27 -8.85 13.77
C GLU A 29 -2.14 -10.04 13.35
N SER A 30 -3.36 -10.13 13.89
CA SER A 30 -4.30 -11.20 13.53
C SER A 30 -4.76 -11.07 12.09
N THR A 31 -5.11 -9.86 11.64
CA THR A 31 -5.55 -9.60 10.26
C THR A 31 -4.43 -9.88 9.26
N LEU A 32 -3.19 -9.46 9.58
CA LEU A 32 -2.03 -9.73 8.75
C LEU A 32 -1.79 -11.24 8.62
N SER A 33 -1.87 -11.98 9.73
CA SER A 33 -1.71 -13.45 9.75
C SER A 33 -2.75 -14.16 8.88
N ASP A 34 -3.97 -13.65 8.83
CA ASP A 34 -5.04 -14.22 8.01
C ASP A 34 -4.85 -13.94 6.50
N LEU A 35 -4.19 -12.85 6.15
CA LEU A 35 -3.98 -12.41 4.76
C LEU A 35 -2.68 -12.93 4.14
N VAL A 36 -1.65 -13.15 4.95
CA VAL A 36 -0.31 -13.54 4.46
C VAL A 36 -0.29 -14.97 3.94
N ILE A 37 0.32 -15.14 2.77
CA ILE A 37 0.80 -16.43 2.25
C ILE A 37 2.32 -16.40 2.29
N GLU A 38 2.92 -17.36 2.99
CA GLU A 38 4.38 -17.46 3.08
C GLU A 38 5.01 -18.08 1.82
N PRO A 39 6.24 -17.70 1.44
CA PRO A 39 7.11 -16.73 2.10
C PRO A 39 6.62 -15.28 1.93
N ALA A 40 6.78 -14.45 2.98
CA ALA A 40 6.33 -13.07 2.97
C ALA A 40 7.50 -12.10 3.22
N VAL A 41 7.53 -11.03 2.44
CA VAL A 41 8.50 -9.95 2.58
C VAL A 41 7.78 -8.62 2.82
N GLY A 42 8.43 -7.66 3.46
CA GLY A 42 7.83 -6.37 3.75
C GLY A 42 8.84 -5.24 3.74
N ALA A 43 8.38 -4.04 3.47
CA ALA A 43 9.11 -2.83 3.80
C ALA A 43 8.76 -2.39 5.22
N PRO A 44 9.72 -1.85 6.02
CA PRO A 44 9.42 -1.29 7.33
C PRO A 44 8.27 -0.28 7.26
N LEU A 45 7.26 -0.44 8.12
CA LEU A 45 6.10 0.46 8.14
C LEU A 45 6.47 1.77 8.86
N PRO A 46 6.23 2.95 8.26
CA PRO A 46 6.39 4.24 8.93
C PRO A 46 5.34 4.51 10.02
N SER A 47 4.30 3.69 10.12
CA SER A 47 3.24 3.84 11.14
C SER A 47 3.81 3.79 12.56
N GLU A 48 3.28 4.64 13.43
CA GLU A 48 3.59 4.59 14.87
C GLU A 48 2.69 3.60 15.63
N SER A 49 1.62 3.14 14.99
CA SER A 49 0.58 2.32 15.65
C SER A 49 0.71 0.82 15.36
N VAL A 50 1.36 0.44 14.25
CA VAL A 50 1.53 -0.96 13.85
C VAL A 50 2.95 -1.20 13.31
N SER A 51 3.44 -2.45 13.47
CA SER A 51 4.79 -2.86 13.03
C SER A 51 4.74 -4.27 12.44
N LEU A 52 5.71 -4.59 11.59
CA LEU A 52 5.97 -5.95 11.11
C LEU A 52 6.91 -6.74 12.03
N ASP A 53 7.44 -6.10 13.06
CA ASP A 53 8.35 -6.75 14.02
C ASP A 53 7.66 -7.92 14.73
N GLY A 54 8.33 -9.06 14.76
CA GLY A 54 7.79 -10.27 15.39
C GLY A 54 6.76 -11.04 14.57
N THR A 55 6.40 -10.56 13.38
CA THR A 55 5.54 -11.27 12.43
C THR A 55 6.34 -12.25 11.55
N VAL A 56 5.66 -12.98 10.66
CA VAL A 56 6.28 -13.88 9.67
C VAL A 56 6.86 -13.15 8.46
N VAL A 57 6.76 -11.82 8.41
CA VAL A 57 7.19 -11.00 7.28
C VAL A 57 8.66 -10.62 7.44
N ASP A 58 9.49 -11.00 6.46
CA ASP A 58 10.91 -10.61 6.40
C ASP A 58 11.04 -9.16 5.92
N THR A 59 11.51 -8.26 6.77
CA THR A 59 11.66 -6.83 6.48
C THR A 59 13.04 -6.43 5.94
N GLU A 60 13.98 -7.38 5.85
CA GLU A 60 15.29 -7.19 5.24
C GLU A 60 15.60 -8.27 4.18
N PRO A 61 14.69 -8.49 3.21
CA PRO A 61 14.80 -9.62 2.31
C PRO A 61 16.02 -9.51 1.38
N SER A 62 16.66 -10.65 1.15
CA SER A 62 17.61 -10.78 0.07
C SER A 62 16.89 -10.70 -1.30
N VAL A 63 17.64 -10.47 -2.37
CA VAL A 63 17.08 -10.47 -3.75
C VAL A 63 16.42 -11.82 -4.07
N GLU A 64 16.97 -12.93 -3.59
CA GLU A 64 16.42 -14.27 -3.77
C GLU A 64 15.10 -14.43 -2.98
N ALA A 65 15.05 -13.97 -1.73
CA ALA A 65 13.84 -14.00 -0.91
C ALA A 65 12.73 -13.16 -1.54
N LEU A 66 13.05 -11.95 -2.03
CA LEU A 66 12.09 -11.10 -2.73
C LEU A 66 11.54 -11.78 -4.00
N GLY A 67 12.41 -12.46 -4.78
CA GLY A 67 12.01 -13.15 -6.01
C GLY A 67 11.18 -14.41 -5.80
N SER A 68 11.18 -14.98 -4.59
CA SER A 68 10.44 -16.19 -4.22
C SER A 68 9.26 -15.92 -3.28
N ALA A 69 9.04 -14.67 -2.90
CA ALA A 69 7.96 -14.30 -1.99
C ALA A 69 6.58 -14.45 -2.64
N GLU A 70 5.63 -14.95 -1.86
CA GLU A 70 4.22 -15.03 -2.24
C GLU A 70 3.44 -13.79 -1.80
N THR A 71 3.89 -13.11 -0.73
CA THR A 71 3.25 -11.90 -0.21
C THR A 71 4.27 -10.79 -0.02
N GLY A 72 3.92 -9.57 -0.48
CA GLY A 72 4.59 -8.33 -0.16
C GLY A 72 3.74 -7.44 0.74
N VAL A 73 4.33 -6.83 1.75
CA VAL A 73 3.64 -5.91 2.67
C VAL A 73 4.30 -4.55 2.64
N THR A 74 3.51 -3.50 2.35
CA THR A 74 3.99 -2.10 2.37
C THR A 74 2.96 -1.18 3.03
N GLN A 75 3.37 0.04 3.35
CA GLN A 75 2.46 1.09 3.78
C GLN A 75 2.31 2.16 2.71
N ALA A 76 1.08 2.55 2.41
CA ALA A 76 0.78 3.67 1.54
C ALA A 76 1.21 5.00 2.18
N GLY A 77 1.74 5.92 1.37
CA GLY A 77 2.04 7.27 1.83
C GLY A 77 0.81 8.19 1.81
N THR A 78 -0.09 7.97 0.86
CA THR A 78 -1.37 8.70 0.73
C THR A 78 -2.38 7.78 0.04
N ALA A 79 -3.63 7.83 0.48
CA ALA A 79 -4.74 7.15 -0.16
C ALA A 79 -5.80 8.15 -0.62
N ILE A 80 -6.42 7.92 -1.79
CA ILE A 80 -7.37 8.84 -2.43
C ILE A 80 -8.76 8.21 -2.43
N ALA A 81 -9.68 8.77 -1.65
CA ALA A 81 -11.01 8.20 -1.44
C ALA A 81 -11.86 8.17 -2.73
N GLU A 82 -11.71 9.16 -3.61
CA GLU A 82 -12.49 9.26 -4.85
C GLU A 82 -12.30 8.05 -5.77
N TYR A 83 -11.11 7.45 -5.77
CA TYR A 83 -10.76 6.35 -6.70
C TYR A 83 -10.34 5.06 -6.00
N GLY A 84 -10.24 5.03 -4.68
CA GLY A 84 -9.64 3.89 -3.98
C GLY A 84 -8.17 3.67 -4.33
N SER A 85 -7.48 4.73 -4.77
CA SER A 85 -6.06 4.67 -5.17
C SER A 85 -5.15 4.89 -3.98
N ILE A 86 -3.99 4.26 -4.01
CA ILE A 86 -2.93 4.44 -3.00
C ILE A 86 -1.64 4.92 -3.65
N THR A 87 -0.74 5.50 -2.87
CA THR A 87 0.63 5.77 -3.31
C THR A 87 1.60 4.76 -2.73
N VAL A 88 2.45 4.20 -3.59
CA VAL A 88 3.67 3.51 -3.20
C VAL A 88 4.82 4.50 -3.31
N GLU A 89 5.56 4.70 -2.22
CA GLU A 89 6.68 5.64 -2.17
C GLU A 89 8.01 4.90 -2.30
N SER A 90 8.95 5.51 -3.05
CA SER A 90 10.35 5.03 -3.08
C SER A 90 11.03 5.37 -1.77
N ARG A 91 11.09 4.42 -0.86
CA ARG A 91 11.78 4.52 0.43
C ARG A 91 12.99 3.55 0.46
N PRO A 92 13.98 3.80 1.35
CA PRO A 92 15.12 2.89 1.51
C PRO A 92 14.75 1.44 1.85
N GLY A 93 13.56 1.21 2.41
CA GLY A 93 13.02 -0.12 2.72
C GLY A 93 12.63 -0.95 1.49
N GLY A 94 12.68 -0.37 0.27
CA GLY A 94 12.41 -1.11 -0.95
C GLY A 94 10.93 -1.29 -1.27
N ASP A 95 10.06 -0.41 -0.80
CA ASP A 95 8.60 -0.48 -0.98
C ASP A 95 8.16 -0.76 -2.41
N GLU A 96 8.79 -0.14 -3.40
CA GLU A 96 8.46 -0.37 -4.82
C GLU A 96 8.68 -1.83 -5.22
N LEU A 97 9.81 -2.41 -4.84
CA LEU A 97 10.13 -3.80 -5.17
C LEU A 97 9.22 -4.78 -4.43
N VAL A 98 8.97 -4.53 -3.14
CA VAL A 98 8.09 -5.34 -2.30
C VAL A 98 6.65 -5.30 -2.82
N SER A 99 6.18 -4.15 -3.31
CA SER A 99 4.83 -4.03 -3.89
C SER A 99 4.67 -4.65 -5.27
N LEU A 100 5.78 -4.86 -6.00
CA LEU A 100 5.76 -5.21 -7.42
C LEU A 100 6.03 -6.70 -7.68
N TYR A 101 7.00 -7.31 -6.96
CA TYR A 101 7.47 -8.66 -7.25
C TYR A 101 6.55 -9.78 -6.75
N PRO A 102 6.08 -9.77 -5.49
CA PRO A 102 5.19 -10.81 -4.99
C PRO A 102 3.83 -10.78 -5.69
N PRO A 103 3.22 -11.95 -5.95
CA PRO A 103 1.91 -12.02 -6.60
C PRO A 103 0.78 -11.45 -5.75
N ARG A 104 0.93 -11.41 -4.42
CA ARG A 104 -0.01 -10.80 -3.47
C ARG A 104 0.62 -9.59 -2.82
N HIS A 105 -0.10 -8.46 -2.81
CA HIS A 105 0.31 -7.23 -2.13
C HIS A 105 -0.68 -6.85 -1.03
N ILE A 106 -0.20 -6.76 0.20
CA ILE A 106 -0.96 -6.23 1.34
C ILE A 106 -0.51 -4.79 1.58
N VAL A 107 -1.45 -3.86 1.51
CA VAL A 107 -1.20 -2.43 1.69
C VAL A 107 -1.78 -1.96 3.01
N VAL A 108 -0.94 -1.49 3.91
CA VAL A 108 -1.37 -0.82 5.14
C VAL A 108 -1.64 0.65 4.84
N VAL A 109 -2.76 1.16 5.30
CA VAL A 109 -3.18 2.55 5.13
C VAL A 109 -3.57 3.11 6.50
N ASP A 110 -2.90 4.15 6.97
CA ASP A 110 -3.41 4.89 8.13
C ASP A 110 -4.62 5.74 7.71
N ALA A 111 -5.70 5.71 8.47
CA ALA A 111 -6.92 6.47 8.16
C ALA A 111 -6.66 7.97 8.01
N SER A 112 -5.66 8.50 8.72
CA SER A 112 -5.22 9.91 8.62
C SER A 112 -4.54 10.26 7.29
N ASP A 113 -4.10 9.25 6.52
CA ASP A 113 -3.46 9.42 5.22
C ASP A 113 -4.44 9.38 4.05
N ILE A 114 -5.73 9.16 4.34
CA ILE A 114 -6.78 9.19 3.34
C ILE A 114 -7.18 10.65 3.07
N VAL A 115 -7.13 11.03 1.80
CA VAL A 115 -7.56 12.33 1.30
C VAL A 115 -8.78 12.18 0.38
N PRO A 116 -9.65 13.21 0.27
CA PRO A 116 -10.92 13.07 -0.48
C PRO A 116 -10.72 12.84 -1.97
N ASP A 117 -9.79 13.54 -2.59
CA ASP A 117 -9.65 13.63 -4.04
C ASP A 117 -8.18 13.80 -4.48
N THR A 118 -7.97 13.74 -5.78
CA THR A 118 -6.65 13.93 -6.41
C THR A 118 -6.06 15.30 -6.11
N LYS A 119 -6.88 16.35 -6.03
CA LYS A 119 -6.39 17.70 -5.73
C LYS A 119 -5.75 17.75 -4.35
N ALA A 120 -6.42 17.22 -3.33
CA ALA A 120 -5.89 17.16 -1.97
C ALA A 120 -4.61 16.30 -1.89
N ALA A 121 -4.52 15.22 -2.69
CA ALA A 121 -3.31 14.41 -2.78
C ALA A 121 -2.14 15.22 -3.35
N PHE A 122 -2.35 15.96 -4.43
CA PHE A 122 -1.29 16.79 -5.02
C PHE A 122 -0.86 17.96 -4.13
N GLU A 123 -1.77 18.55 -3.37
CA GLU A 123 -1.43 19.56 -2.35
C GLU A 123 -0.51 18.96 -1.25
N ARG A 124 -0.76 17.72 -0.83
CA ARG A 124 0.17 16.96 0.05
C ARG A 124 1.53 16.74 -0.59
N PHE A 125 1.55 16.31 -1.86
CA PHE A 125 2.81 16.06 -2.57
C PHE A 125 3.62 17.36 -2.76
N GLU A 126 2.97 18.47 -3.07
CA GLU A 126 3.62 19.79 -3.16
C GLU A 126 4.28 20.17 -1.82
N THR A 127 3.57 19.99 -0.71
CA THR A 127 4.10 20.24 0.63
C THR A 127 5.34 19.36 0.90
N ALA A 128 5.24 18.06 0.65
CA ALA A 128 6.36 17.13 0.86
C ALA A 128 7.59 17.47 -0.01
N VAL A 129 7.39 17.91 -1.26
CA VAL A 129 8.50 18.38 -2.14
C VAL A 129 9.12 19.65 -1.62
N ARG A 130 8.32 20.57 -1.10
CA ARG A 130 8.82 21.82 -0.51
C ARG A 130 9.66 21.54 0.73
N ASP A 131 9.15 20.72 1.64
CA ASP A 131 9.84 20.32 2.87
C ASP A 131 11.16 19.60 2.58
N ALA A 132 11.17 18.72 1.59
CA ALA A 132 12.39 18.03 1.15
C ALA A 132 13.46 19.02 0.65
N ARG A 133 13.04 20.05 -0.10
CA ARG A 133 13.96 21.11 -0.58
C ARG A 133 14.50 21.97 0.55
N GLU A 134 13.64 22.33 1.49
CA GLU A 134 14.03 23.17 2.64
C GLU A 134 15.01 22.45 3.58
N ASN A 135 14.88 21.13 3.70
CA ASN A 135 15.72 20.29 4.55
C ASN A 135 16.90 19.64 3.81
N ASP A 136 17.11 19.97 2.52
CA ASP A 136 18.16 19.39 1.66
C ASP A 136 18.13 17.84 1.66
N THR A 137 16.91 17.27 1.65
CA THR A 137 16.68 15.83 1.58
C THR A 137 16.26 15.41 0.17
N PRO A 138 16.59 14.18 -0.27
CA PRO A 138 16.10 13.66 -1.54
C PRO A 138 14.58 13.65 -1.58
N GLY A 139 13.99 14.11 -2.68
CA GLY A 139 12.55 13.95 -2.92
C GLY A 139 12.21 12.47 -3.17
N ALA A 140 11.06 12.04 -2.68
CA ALA A 140 10.58 10.68 -2.94
C ALA A 140 9.85 10.62 -4.30
N SER A 141 10.10 9.54 -5.06
CA SER A 141 9.23 9.13 -6.16
C SER A 141 7.96 8.50 -5.59
N ARG A 142 6.82 8.72 -6.24
CA ARG A 142 5.53 8.18 -5.85
C ARG A 142 4.84 7.56 -7.05
N VAL A 143 4.37 6.34 -6.89
CA VAL A 143 3.55 5.64 -7.87
C VAL A 143 2.11 5.62 -7.36
N LEU A 144 1.17 6.10 -8.17
CA LEU A 144 -0.27 5.95 -7.90
C LEU A 144 -0.70 4.58 -8.43
N ALA A 145 -1.26 3.76 -7.55
CA ALA A 145 -1.76 2.43 -7.89
C ALA A 145 -3.25 2.32 -7.54
N THR A 146 -4.03 1.74 -8.46
CA THR A 146 -5.46 1.49 -8.29
C THR A 146 -5.71 0.02 -8.61
N GLY A 147 -5.88 -0.80 -7.57
CA GLY A 147 -6.15 -2.22 -7.72
C GLY A 147 -4.97 -3.08 -8.19
N SER A 148 -5.32 -4.29 -8.62
CA SER A 148 -4.38 -5.30 -9.10
C SER A 148 -3.76 -4.91 -10.43
N SER A 149 -2.55 -5.41 -10.71
CA SER A 149 -1.92 -5.20 -12.01
C SER A 149 -2.68 -5.94 -13.10
N ALA A 150 -3.16 -5.19 -14.10
CA ALA A 150 -3.85 -5.76 -15.26
C ALA A 150 -3.29 -5.18 -16.55
N THR A 151 -3.05 -6.07 -17.52
CA THR A 151 -2.60 -5.72 -18.86
C THR A 151 -3.56 -6.33 -19.89
N ALA A 152 -3.94 -5.55 -20.91
CA ALA A 152 -4.75 -6.06 -22.01
C ALA A 152 -3.82 -6.73 -23.03
N ASP A 153 -4.02 -8.02 -23.29
CA ASP A 153 -3.35 -8.75 -24.35
C ASP A 153 -4.38 -9.45 -25.23
N MET A 154 -4.33 -9.19 -26.54
CA MET A 154 -5.22 -9.76 -27.58
C MET A 154 -6.72 -9.68 -27.25
N GLY A 155 -7.15 -8.64 -26.49
CA GLY A 155 -8.54 -8.39 -26.13
C GLY A 155 -9.00 -9.06 -24.84
N GLU A 156 -8.10 -9.70 -24.10
CA GLU A 156 -8.37 -10.25 -22.77
C GLU A 156 -7.52 -9.51 -21.72
N LEU A 157 -8.05 -9.40 -20.48
CA LEU A 157 -7.30 -8.88 -19.34
C LEU A 157 -6.44 -10.00 -18.75
N VAL A 158 -5.12 -9.74 -18.65
CA VAL A 158 -4.16 -10.63 -17.98
C VAL A 158 -3.68 -9.95 -16.72
N TYR A 159 -3.86 -10.61 -15.58
CA TYR A 159 -3.49 -10.08 -14.27
C TYR A 159 -2.08 -10.54 -13.86
N GLY A 160 -1.34 -9.65 -13.19
CA GLY A 160 -0.06 -9.97 -12.57
C GLY A 160 1.12 -10.16 -13.52
N VAL A 161 1.09 -9.57 -14.71
CA VAL A 161 2.23 -9.62 -15.65
C VAL A 161 3.33 -8.64 -15.21
N HIS A 162 2.94 -7.46 -14.70
CA HIS A 162 3.85 -6.38 -14.32
C HIS A 162 3.55 -5.84 -12.92
N GLY A 163 3.11 -6.69 -11.98
CA GLY A 163 2.78 -6.32 -10.62
C GLY A 163 1.90 -7.37 -9.95
N PRO A 164 1.34 -7.09 -8.77
CA PRO A 164 0.59 -8.06 -7.99
C PRO A 164 -0.70 -8.48 -8.71
N LYS A 165 -1.04 -9.76 -8.59
CA LYS A 165 -2.31 -10.32 -9.05
C LYS A 165 -3.44 -10.01 -8.09
N GLU A 166 -3.12 -9.99 -6.79
CA GLU A 166 -4.05 -9.80 -5.69
C GLU A 166 -3.59 -8.62 -4.85
N VAL A 167 -4.52 -7.75 -4.49
CA VAL A 167 -4.27 -6.58 -3.62
C VAL A 167 -5.26 -6.59 -2.46
N HIS A 168 -4.73 -6.53 -1.25
CA HIS A 168 -5.51 -6.44 -0.01
C HIS A 168 -5.14 -5.16 0.72
N ILE A 169 -6.13 -4.33 1.03
CA ILE A 169 -5.93 -3.09 1.78
C ILE A 169 -6.38 -3.28 3.22
N VAL A 170 -5.53 -2.86 4.16
CA VAL A 170 -5.81 -2.85 5.59
C VAL A 170 -5.75 -1.40 6.08
N VAL A 171 -6.89 -0.83 6.41
CA VAL A 171 -7.01 0.54 6.92
C VAL A 171 -6.97 0.51 8.44
N ILE A 172 -5.99 1.20 9.03
CA ILE A 172 -5.82 1.33 10.47
C ILE A 172 -6.58 2.57 10.95
N GLU A 173 -7.56 2.37 11.82
CA GLU A 173 -8.35 3.44 12.46
C GLU A 173 -7.91 3.59 13.92
N SER A 174 -7.43 4.79 14.26
CA SER A 174 -6.97 5.15 15.62
C SER A 174 -8.08 5.81 16.43
#